data_a677a9b0f996dcb93b1775126e02f48c
#
_entry.id   a677a9b0f996dcb93b1775126e02f48c
#
_cell.length_a   1.000
_cell.length_b   1.000
_cell.length_c   1.000
_cell.angle_alpha   90.00
_cell.angle_beta   90.00
_cell.angle_gamma   90.00
#
_symmetry.space_group_name_H-M   'P 1'
#
loop_
_entity.id
_entity.type
_entity.pdbx_description
1 polymer ?
#
loop_
_entity_poly.entity_id
_entity_poly.type
_entity_poly.pdbx_seq_one_letter_code
_entity_poly.pdbx_strand_id
1 'polypeptide(L)'
;MNVFAHPTNVDINNRIVVLDLYEMGEQLRPTALVVALEAIQNRVMENRKRGKYTWVFLDEVYLYFKYKYSGEILYRAWKRFRKYGAALTAASQNVEECLKSETARLMFANSEFLLLFNQAATDRAELSKLLHISDTQLSYITNAEAGHGLLRMGGSIVPFVNTIPRDTELYKLMTTTPGENLV
;
A
#
# COMPACT_ATOMS: atom_id res chain seq x y z
N MET A 1 -2.60 -5.37 29.62
CA MET A 1 -2.82 -4.63 28.37
C MET A 1 -4.06 -3.76 28.50
N ASN A 2 -3.91 -2.52 28.96
CA ASN A 2 -5.06 -1.64 29.23
C ASN A 2 -5.19 -0.50 28.19
N VAL A 3 -4.33 -0.49 27.17
CA VAL A 3 -4.22 0.59 26.19
C VAL A 3 -5.51 0.76 25.34
N PHE A 4 -6.24 -0.33 25.09
CA PHE A 4 -7.47 -0.32 24.30
C PHE A 4 -8.75 -0.28 25.13
N ALA A 5 -8.65 -0.18 26.46
CA ALA A 5 -9.81 -0.20 27.36
C ALA A 5 -10.36 1.23 27.66
N HIS A 6 -9.75 2.26 27.12
CA HIS A 6 -10.14 3.65 27.31
C HIS A 6 -10.82 4.20 26.05
N PRO A 7 -11.68 5.24 26.18
CA PRO A 7 -12.15 5.99 25.02
C PRO A 7 -10.99 6.47 24.16
N THR A 8 -11.17 6.49 22.83
CA THR A 8 -10.11 6.95 21.93
C THR A 8 -9.75 8.40 22.19
N ASN A 9 -8.45 8.69 22.24
CA ASN A 9 -7.89 10.04 22.26
C ASN A 9 -7.37 10.49 20.88
N VAL A 10 -7.59 9.66 19.86
CA VAL A 10 -7.18 9.96 18.48
C VAL A 10 -8.32 10.66 17.77
N ASP A 11 -8.08 11.89 17.32
CA ASP A 11 -9.03 12.62 16.47
C ASP A 11 -8.82 12.23 15.00
N ILE A 12 -9.76 11.43 14.48
CA ILE A 12 -9.79 11.00 13.09
C ILE A 12 -10.72 11.86 12.21
N ASN A 13 -11.18 13.03 12.71
CA ASN A 13 -12.14 13.87 11.98
C ASN A 13 -11.49 14.81 10.96
N ASN A 14 -10.18 14.95 10.99
CA ASN A 14 -9.44 15.78 10.06
C ASN A 14 -9.52 15.26 8.62
N ARG A 15 -9.29 16.17 7.66
CA ARG A 15 -9.26 15.83 6.22
C ARG A 15 -8.15 14.84 5.88
N ILE A 16 -7.00 14.99 6.51
CA ILE A 16 -5.85 14.10 6.40
C ILE A 16 -5.56 13.55 7.80
N VAL A 17 -5.49 12.24 7.91
CA VAL A 17 -5.17 11.53 9.16
C VAL A 17 -4.06 10.55 8.86
N VAL A 18 -3.03 10.56 9.66
CA VAL A 18 -1.92 9.60 9.62
C VAL A 18 -1.96 8.77 10.89
N LEU A 19 -1.97 7.45 10.73
CA LEU A 19 -1.87 6.49 11.82
C LEU A 19 -0.46 5.88 11.76
N ASP A 20 0.44 6.44 12.55
CA ASP A 20 1.81 5.92 12.67
C ASP A 20 1.85 4.77 13.67
N LEU A 21 2.30 3.60 13.19
CA LEU A 21 2.45 2.38 13.98
C LEU A 21 3.93 1.97 14.15
N TYR A 22 4.85 2.83 13.76
CA TYR A 22 6.28 2.52 13.70
C TYR A 22 6.85 2.20 15.09
N GLU A 23 6.54 3.02 16.09
CA GLU A 23 7.04 2.86 17.46
C GLU A 23 6.36 1.73 18.25
N MET A 24 5.33 1.09 17.68
CA MET A 24 4.67 -0.02 18.35
C MET A 24 5.54 -1.27 18.32
N GLY A 25 5.87 -1.78 19.51
CA GLY A 25 6.63 -3.02 19.66
C GLY A 25 5.93 -4.21 18.99
N GLU A 26 6.71 -5.21 18.59
CA GLU A 26 6.22 -6.37 17.82
C GLU A 26 5.02 -7.09 18.46
N GLN A 27 4.95 -7.12 19.78
CA GLN A 27 3.85 -7.78 20.52
C GLN A 27 2.50 -7.05 20.35
N LEU A 28 2.49 -5.72 20.22
CA LEU A 28 1.28 -4.93 20.09
C LEU A 28 0.92 -4.66 18.64
N ARG A 29 1.87 -4.76 17.72
CA ARG A 29 1.68 -4.45 16.30
C ARG A 29 0.51 -5.19 15.64
N PRO A 30 0.29 -6.52 15.86
CA PRO A 30 -0.85 -7.21 15.26
C PRO A 30 -2.20 -6.61 15.68
N THR A 31 -2.32 -6.30 16.97
CA THR A 31 -3.54 -5.69 17.52
C THR A 31 -3.73 -4.27 16.98
N ALA A 32 -2.65 -3.49 16.92
CA ALA A 32 -2.67 -2.13 16.38
C ALA A 32 -3.10 -2.08 14.91
N LEU A 33 -2.58 -3.00 14.08
CA LEU A 33 -2.98 -3.11 12.67
C LEU A 33 -4.50 -3.37 12.53
N VAL A 34 -5.04 -4.25 13.36
CA VAL A 34 -6.48 -4.54 13.35
C VAL A 34 -7.30 -3.33 13.80
N VAL A 35 -6.90 -2.70 14.90
CA VAL A 35 -7.59 -1.51 15.42
C VAL A 35 -7.54 -0.35 14.42
N ALA A 36 -6.41 -0.14 13.76
CA ALA A 36 -6.26 0.85 12.71
C ALA A 36 -7.19 0.59 11.52
N LEU A 37 -7.27 -0.66 11.04
CA LEU A 37 -8.19 -1.05 9.97
C LEU A 37 -9.67 -0.85 10.36
N GLU A 38 -10.04 -1.17 11.60
CA GLU A 38 -11.40 -0.93 12.11
C GLU A 38 -11.71 0.58 12.17
N ALA A 39 -10.78 1.40 12.66
CA ALA A 39 -10.93 2.86 12.69
C ALA A 39 -11.11 3.43 11.27
N ILE A 40 -10.30 2.97 10.31
CA ILE A 40 -10.41 3.33 8.90
C ILE A 40 -11.77 2.91 8.33
N GLN A 41 -12.21 1.68 8.58
CA GLN A 41 -13.49 1.19 8.10
C GLN A 41 -14.66 2.01 8.64
N ASN A 42 -14.65 2.32 9.93
CA ASN A 42 -15.67 3.17 10.54
C ASN A 42 -15.70 4.56 9.90
N ARG A 43 -14.52 5.15 9.65
CA ARG A 43 -14.41 6.44 8.97
C ARG A 43 -14.94 6.40 7.53
N VAL A 44 -14.63 5.35 6.78
CA VAL A 44 -15.16 5.14 5.43
C VAL A 44 -16.68 5.09 5.44
N MET A 45 -17.25 4.35 6.40
CA MET A 45 -18.72 4.23 6.51
C MET A 45 -19.39 5.56 6.90
N GLU A 46 -18.76 6.36 7.78
CA GLU A 46 -19.26 7.69 8.11
C GLU A 46 -19.17 8.66 6.93
N ASN A 47 -18.06 8.69 6.24
CA ASN A 47 -17.87 9.52 5.05
C ASN A 47 -18.89 9.17 3.96
N ARG A 48 -19.15 7.88 3.74
CA ARG A 48 -20.18 7.41 2.81
C ARG A 48 -21.56 8.00 3.14
N LYS A 49 -21.97 7.99 4.42
CA LYS A 49 -23.27 8.58 4.85
C LYS A 49 -23.35 10.08 4.53
N ARG A 50 -22.21 10.76 4.50
CA ARG A 50 -22.08 12.19 4.20
C ARG A 50 -21.81 12.48 2.71
N GLY A 51 -21.85 11.45 1.84
CA GLY A 51 -21.53 11.60 0.41
C GLY A 51 -20.08 11.94 0.11
N LYS A 52 -19.15 11.64 1.04
CA LYS A 52 -17.72 11.94 0.89
C LYS A 52 -16.96 10.70 0.46
N TYR A 53 -16.01 10.88 -0.45
CA TYR A 53 -15.02 9.85 -0.81
C TYR A 53 -13.90 9.79 0.22
N THR A 54 -13.35 8.59 0.40
CA THR A 54 -12.19 8.36 1.26
C THR A 54 -11.08 7.69 0.45
N TRP A 55 -9.87 8.21 0.58
CA TRP A 55 -8.70 7.55 0.04
C TRP A 55 -7.85 7.04 1.19
N VAL A 56 -7.51 5.76 1.15
CA VAL A 56 -6.72 5.08 2.18
C VAL A 56 -5.40 4.66 1.55
N PHE A 57 -4.31 5.09 2.16
CA PHE A 57 -2.96 4.68 1.79
C PHE A 57 -2.39 3.77 2.88
N LEU A 58 -1.88 2.64 2.48
CA LEU A 58 -1.25 1.67 3.36
C LEU A 58 0.20 1.52 2.90
N ASP A 59 1.11 2.00 3.73
CA ASP A 59 2.53 1.77 3.53
C ASP A 59 2.94 0.45 4.17
N GLU A 60 3.98 -0.18 3.60
CA GLU A 60 4.51 -1.48 4.03
C GLU A 60 3.43 -2.54 4.25
N VAL A 61 2.56 -2.68 3.25
CA VAL A 61 1.36 -3.53 3.33
C VAL A 61 1.67 -5.00 3.65
N TYR A 62 2.90 -5.47 3.38
CA TYR A 62 3.33 -6.83 3.74
C TYR A 62 3.18 -7.12 5.24
N LEU A 63 3.25 -6.11 6.10
CA LEU A 63 3.08 -6.28 7.55
C LEU A 63 1.69 -6.83 7.91
N TYR A 64 0.66 -6.51 7.14
CA TYR A 64 -0.68 -7.03 7.36
C TYR A 64 -0.79 -8.53 7.05
N PHE A 65 0.04 -9.03 6.14
CA PHE A 65 0.01 -10.44 5.73
C PHE A 65 0.82 -11.35 6.64
N LYS A 66 1.66 -10.80 7.52
CA LYS A 66 2.36 -11.58 8.55
C LYS A 66 1.40 -12.29 9.51
N TYR A 67 0.20 -11.75 9.67
CA TYR A 67 -0.82 -12.31 10.55
C TYR A 67 -2.09 -12.60 9.76
N LYS A 68 -2.55 -13.86 9.81
CA LYS A 68 -3.72 -14.30 9.05
C LYS A 68 -4.93 -13.39 9.23
N TYR A 69 -5.21 -13.01 10.47
CA TYR A 69 -6.40 -12.22 10.80
C TYR A 69 -6.36 -10.80 10.20
N SER A 70 -5.25 -10.09 10.30
CA SER A 70 -5.12 -8.75 9.69
C SER A 70 -5.16 -8.80 8.16
N GLY A 71 -4.55 -9.83 7.56
CA GLY A 71 -4.62 -10.05 6.12
C GLY A 71 -6.05 -10.31 5.62
N GLU A 72 -6.84 -11.10 6.34
CA GLU A 72 -8.24 -11.36 6.00
C GLU A 72 -9.12 -10.10 6.13
N ILE A 73 -8.91 -9.27 7.15
CA ILE A 73 -9.63 -7.99 7.31
C ILE A 73 -9.28 -7.06 6.17
N LEU A 74 -8.00 -6.90 5.86
CA LEU A 74 -7.54 -6.06 4.76
C LEU A 74 -8.11 -6.52 3.41
N TYR A 75 -8.11 -7.83 3.14
CA TYR A 75 -8.69 -8.38 1.91
C TYR A 75 -10.18 -8.11 1.78
N ARG A 76 -10.93 -8.20 2.88
CA ARG A 76 -12.35 -7.83 2.90
C ARG A 76 -12.55 -6.35 2.59
N ALA A 77 -11.72 -5.48 3.15
CA ALA A 77 -11.72 -4.05 2.86
C ALA A 77 -11.39 -3.79 1.39
N TRP A 78 -10.35 -4.44 0.84
CA TRP A 78 -9.94 -4.35 -0.57
C TRP A 78 -11.11 -4.63 -1.53
N LYS A 79 -11.88 -5.68 -1.26
CA LYS A 79 -13.04 -6.04 -2.09
C LYS A 79 -14.24 -5.10 -1.95
N ARG A 80 -14.42 -4.48 -0.80
CA ARG A 80 -15.66 -3.81 -0.44
C ARG A 80 -15.61 -2.29 -0.49
N PHE A 81 -14.46 -1.69 -0.27
CA PHE A 81 -14.34 -0.25 -0.08
C PHE A 81 -14.82 0.56 -1.29
N ARG A 82 -14.60 0.06 -2.51
CA ARG A 82 -15.17 0.70 -3.70
C ARG A 82 -16.69 0.92 -3.61
N LYS A 83 -17.43 -0.04 -3.08
CA LYS A 83 -18.87 0.07 -2.88
C LYS A 83 -19.25 1.11 -1.83
N TYR A 84 -18.30 1.50 -1.01
CA TYR A 84 -18.49 2.48 0.06
C TYR A 84 -17.92 3.86 -0.30
N GLY A 85 -17.54 4.07 -1.56
CA GLY A 85 -16.92 5.32 -2.00
C GLY A 85 -15.52 5.52 -1.45
N ALA A 86 -14.76 4.43 -1.29
CA ALA A 86 -13.37 4.52 -0.87
C ALA A 86 -12.45 3.80 -1.85
N ALA A 87 -11.26 4.37 -2.04
CA ALA A 87 -10.14 3.78 -2.76
C ALA A 87 -9.07 3.35 -1.77
N LEU A 88 -8.46 2.18 -1.99
CA LEU A 88 -7.28 1.73 -1.28
C LEU A 88 -6.09 1.73 -2.21
N THR A 89 -5.00 2.30 -1.73
CA THR A 89 -3.67 2.20 -2.33
C THR A 89 -2.73 1.57 -1.33
N ALA A 90 -1.97 0.59 -1.75
CA ALA A 90 -0.99 -0.09 -0.91
C ALA A 90 0.38 -0.02 -1.55
N ALA A 91 1.40 0.23 -0.74
CA ALA A 91 2.80 0.18 -1.14
C ALA A 91 3.53 -0.91 -0.36
N SER A 92 4.52 -1.52 -0.98
CA SER A 92 5.42 -2.47 -0.33
C SER A 92 6.75 -2.50 -1.05
N GLN A 93 7.81 -2.55 -0.29
CA GLN A 93 9.16 -2.83 -0.79
C GLN A 93 9.49 -4.32 -0.70
N ASN A 94 8.72 -5.09 0.07
CA ASN A 94 8.96 -6.52 0.31
C ASN A 94 7.91 -7.36 -0.41
N VAL A 95 8.11 -7.54 -1.71
CA VAL A 95 7.18 -8.30 -2.57
C VAL A 95 7.21 -9.78 -2.22
N GLU A 96 8.38 -10.35 -1.92
CA GLU A 96 8.52 -11.75 -1.53
C GLU A 96 7.60 -12.10 -0.34
N GLU A 97 7.61 -11.29 0.72
CA GLU A 97 6.74 -11.51 1.88
C GLU A 97 5.25 -11.42 1.52
N CYS A 98 4.89 -10.51 0.63
CA CYS A 98 3.52 -10.43 0.12
C CYS A 98 3.14 -11.72 -0.63
N LEU A 99 4.03 -12.21 -1.50
CA LEU A 99 3.76 -13.36 -2.36
C LEU A 99 3.67 -14.71 -1.60
N LYS A 100 4.16 -14.77 -0.36
CA LYS A 100 3.93 -15.92 0.54
C LYS A 100 2.46 -16.03 1.00
N SER A 101 1.71 -14.93 0.96
CA SER A 101 0.30 -14.90 1.36
C SER A 101 -0.62 -15.10 0.16
N GLU A 102 -1.49 -16.11 0.23
CA GLU A 102 -2.54 -16.33 -0.78
C GLU A 102 -3.48 -15.11 -0.89
N THR A 103 -3.80 -14.50 0.24
CA THR A 103 -4.63 -13.29 0.31
C THR A 103 -3.99 -12.13 -0.45
N ALA A 104 -2.69 -11.91 -0.28
CA ALA A 104 -1.96 -10.87 -1.01
C ALA A 104 -1.90 -11.18 -2.52
N ARG A 105 -1.66 -12.44 -2.91
CA ARG A 105 -1.69 -12.85 -4.32
C ARG A 105 -3.04 -12.52 -4.96
N LEU A 106 -4.13 -12.81 -4.27
CA LEU A 106 -5.48 -12.45 -4.73
C LEU A 106 -5.70 -10.94 -4.82
N MET A 107 -5.12 -10.16 -3.90
CA MET A 107 -5.17 -8.69 -3.96
C MET A 107 -4.41 -8.15 -5.17
N PHE A 108 -3.19 -8.63 -5.43
CA PHE A 108 -2.43 -8.25 -6.63
C PHE A 108 -3.18 -8.59 -7.92
N ALA A 109 -3.71 -9.81 -8.03
CA ALA A 109 -4.44 -10.25 -9.22
C ALA A 109 -5.71 -9.42 -9.49
N ASN A 110 -6.38 -8.98 -8.43
CA ASN A 110 -7.62 -8.21 -8.50
C ASN A 110 -7.44 -6.69 -8.38
N SER A 111 -6.20 -6.20 -8.33
CA SER A 111 -5.93 -4.76 -8.33
C SER A 111 -6.20 -4.17 -9.70
N GLU A 112 -6.92 -3.06 -9.76
CA GLU A 112 -7.21 -2.33 -11.00
C GLU A 112 -5.94 -1.71 -11.58
N PHE A 113 -5.10 -1.15 -10.69
CA PHE A 113 -3.83 -0.53 -11.03
C PHE A 113 -2.71 -1.20 -10.25
N LEU A 114 -1.61 -1.52 -10.92
CA LEU A 114 -0.36 -1.96 -10.32
C LEU A 114 0.79 -1.16 -10.91
N LEU A 115 1.56 -0.55 -10.03
CA LEU A 115 2.82 0.10 -10.38
C LEU A 115 3.96 -0.82 -9.92
N LEU A 116 4.74 -1.29 -10.85
CA LEU A 116 5.90 -2.14 -10.60
C LEU A 116 7.17 -1.35 -10.94
N PHE A 117 7.93 -1.02 -9.93
CA PHE A 117 9.25 -0.40 -10.08
C PHE A 117 10.33 -1.47 -10.19
N ASN A 118 11.60 -1.10 -10.01
CA ASN A 118 12.69 -2.06 -10.04
C ASN A 118 12.47 -3.20 -9.04
N GLN A 119 12.60 -4.44 -9.51
CA GLN A 119 12.32 -5.65 -8.74
C GLN A 119 13.54 -6.56 -8.64
N ALA A 120 13.69 -7.26 -7.52
CA ALA A 120 14.67 -8.32 -7.37
C ALA A 120 14.41 -9.48 -8.34
N ALA A 121 15.43 -10.24 -8.70
CA ALA A 121 15.32 -11.33 -9.67
C ALA A 121 14.30 -12.40 -9.26
N THR A 122 14.27 -12.75 -7.98
CA THR A 122 13.34 -13.72 -7.41
C THR A 122 11.89 -13.25 -7.54
N ASP A 123 11.64 -12.00 -7.20
CA ASP A 123 10.30 -11.40 -7.22
C ASP A 123 9.76 -11.28 -8.65
N ARG A 124 10.63 -10.94 -9.60
CA ARG A 124 10.26 -10.87 -11.03
C ARG A 124 9.69 -12.16 -11.56
N ALA A 125 10.31 -13.30 -11.22
CA ALA A 125 9.87 -14.60 -11.69
C ALA A 125 8.47 -14.97 -11.17
N GLU A 126 8.18 -14.65 -9.90
CA GLU A 126 6.86 -14.90 -9.32
C GLU A 126 5.80 -13.91 -9.81
N LEU A 127 6.14 -12.62 -9.89
CA LEU A 127 5.25 -11.58 -10.42
C LEU A 127 4.89 -11.83 -11.88
N SER A 128 5.86 -12.26 -12.70
CA SER A 128 5.63 -12.62 -14.10
C SER A 128 4.56 -13.69 -14.23
N LYS A 129 4.65 -14.76 -13.44
CA LYS A 129 3.66 -15.84 -13.44
C LYS A 129 2.29 -15.38 -12.96
N LEU A 130 2.27 -14.62 -11.86
CA LEU A 130 1.01 -14.16 -11.24
C LEU A 130 0.25 -13.16 -12.11
N LEU A 131 0.97 -12.27 -12.78
CA LEU A 131 0.41 -11.14 -13.53
C LEU A 131 0.46 -11.31 -15.04
N HIS A 132 1.00 -12.44 -15.51
CA HIS A 132 1.19 -12.76 -16.93
C HIS A 132 2.04 -11.71 -17.68
N ILE A 133 3.15 -11.28 -17.05
CA ILE A 133 4.08 -10.31 -17.62
C ILE A 133 5.06 -11.04 -18.55
N SER A 134 5.23 -10.56 -19.79
CA SER A 134 6.18 -11.13 -20.74
C SER A 134 7.63 -10.76 -20.39
N ASP A 135 8.61 -11.53 -20.93
CA ASP A 135 10.02 -11.25 -20.70
C ASP A 135 10.43 -9.86 -21.21
N THR A 136 9.87 -9.41 -22.33
CA THR A 136 10.09 -8.06 -22.85
C THR A 136 9.60 -7.00 -21.88
N GLN A 137 8.43 -7.20 -21.26
CA GLN A 137 7.92 -6.27 -20.24
C GLN A 137 8.76 -6.33 -18.98
N LEU A 138 9.22 -7.51 -18.55
CA LEU A 138 10.07 -7.66 -17.37
C LEU A 138 11.37 -6.85 -17.48
N SER A 139 11.90 -6.65 -18.70
CA SER A 139 13.12 -5.85 -18.89
C SER A 139 12.99 -4.42 -18.38
N TYR A 140 11.78 -3.85 -18.39
CA TYR A 140 11.52 -2.49 -17.88
C TYR A 140 11.57 -2.34 -16.36
N ILE A 141 11.53 -3.45 -15.62
CA ILE A 141 11.66 -3.47 -14.14
C ILE A 141 12.89 -4.24 -13.69
N THR A 142 13.81 -4.49 -14.64
CA THR A 142 15.10 -5.14 -14.39
C THR A 142 16.19 -4.08 -14.43
N ASN A 143 16.84 -3.81 -13.29
CA ASN A 143 17.83 -2.74 -13.15
C ASN A 143 17.28 -1.37 -13.61
N ALA A 144 15.99 -1.14 -13.41
CA ALA A 144 15.35 0.10 -13.79
C ALA A 144 15.86 1.26 -12.92
N GLU A 145 16.01 2.42 -13.54
CA GLU A 145 16.33 3.66 -12.83
C GLU A 145 15.14 4.12 -11.97
N ALA A 146 15.42 5.00 -11.01
CA ALA A 146 14.36 5.60 -10.19
C ALA A 146 13.30 6.29 -11.05
N GLY A 147 12.05 6.04 -10.75
CA GLY A 147 10.91 6.58 -11.50
C GLY A 147 10.54 5.80 -12.77
N HIS A 148 11.30 4.78 -13.13
CA HIS A 148 10.96 3.90 -14.26
C HIS A 148 10.25 2.64 -13.79
N GLY A 149 9.30 2.14 -14.57
CA GLY A 149 8.57 0.94 -14.20
C GLY A 149 7.52 0.50 -15.20
N LEU A 150 6.67 -0.42 -14.75
CA LEU A 150 5.51 -0.91 -15.48
C LEU A 150 4.22 -0.49 -14.77
N LEU A 151 3.28 0.02 -15.52
CA LEU A 151 1.90 0.23 -15.09
C LEU A 151 1.01 -0.84 -15.72
N ARG A 152 0.40 -1.66 -14.87
CA ARG A 152 -0.73 -2.51 -15.26
C ARG A 152 -2.03 -1.78 -14.94
N MET A 153 -2.90 -1.68 -15.93
CA MET A 153 -4.24 -1.10 -15.80
C MET A 153 -5.23 -1.99 -16.54
N GLY A 154 -6.11 -2.64 -15.80
CA GLY A 154 -6.99 -3.67 -16.36
C GLY A 154 -6.20 -4.78 -17.03
N GLY A 155 -6.41 -5.01 -18.33
CA GLY A 155 -5.69 -6.00 -19.14
C GLY A 155 -4.42 -5.50 -19.83
N SER A 156 -4.09 -4.20 -19.72
CA SER A 156 -2.94 -3.59 -20.39
C SER A 156 -1.77 -3.42 -19.44
N ILE A 157 -0.56 -3.69 -19.94
CA ILE A 157 0.69 -3.45 -19.22
C ILE A 157 1.56 -2.56 -20.10
N VAL A 158 1.91 -1.38 -19.61
CA VAL A 158 2.69 -0.39 -20.34
C VAL A 158 3.89 0.10 -19.52
N PRO A 159 5.05 0.32 -20.12
CA PRO A 159 6.15 0.97 -19.44
C PRO A 159 5.82 2.44 -19.17
N PHE A 160 6.34 2.99 -18.08
CA PHE A 160 6.20 4.39 -17.76
C PHE A 160 7.51 4.96 -17.22
N VAL A 161 7.63 6.27 -17.34
CA VAL A 161 8.69 7.08 -16.74
C VAL A 161 8.02 8.21 -15.98
N ASN A 162 8.33 8.33 -14.69
CA ASN A 162 7.88 9.42 -13.83
C ASN A 162 9.06 9.90 -13.00
N THR A 163 9.81 10.83 -13.55
CA THR A 163 10.94 11.47 -12.87
C THR A 163 10.54 12.83 -12.35
N ILE A 164 10.76 13.08 -11.06
CA ILE A 164 10.55 14.39 -10.46
C ILE A 164 11.84 15.19 -10.60
N PRO A 165 11.81 16.39 -11.21
CA PRO A 165 13.00 17.20 -11.33
C PRO A 165 13.60 17.55 -9.97
N ARG A 166 14.91 17.39 -9.83
CA ARG A 166 15.61 17.52 -8.52
C ARG A 166 15.63 18.95 -7.97
N ASP A 167 15.45 19.94 -8.82
CA ASP A 167 15.39 21.36 -8.48
C ASP A 167 14.03 21.79 -7.89
N THR A 168 13.01 20.91 -7.95
CA THR A 168 11.68 21.20 -7.44
C THR A 168 11.59 21.07 -5.92
N GLU A 169 10.73 21.88 -5.30
CA GLU A 169 10.39 21.76 -3.88
C GLU A 169 9.80 20.39 -3.56
N LEU A 170 8.97 19.85 -4.47
CA LEU A 170 8.39 18.52 -4.32
C LEU A 170 9.47 17.43 -4.19
N TYR A 171 10.52 17.48 -5.03
CA TYR A 171 11.63 16.54 -4.92
C TYR A 171 12.31 16.64 -3.55
N LYS A 172 12.63 17.85 -3.10
CA LYS A 172 13.30 18.09 -1.82
C LYS A 172 12.50 17.63 -0.61
N LEU A 173 11.15 17.71 -0.68
CA LEU A 173 10.26 17.22 0.37
C LEU A 173 10.10 15.70 0.37
N MET A 174 10.23 15.06 -0.79
CA MET A 174 9.98 13.63 -0.96
C MET A 174 11.24 12.77 -0.98
N THR A 175 12.42 13.37 -1.22
CA THR A 175 13.66 12.60 -1.26
C THR A 175 14.00 12.02 0.12
N THR A 176 14.42 10.75 0.13
CA THR A 176 14.93 10.07 1.32
C THR A 176 16.46 9.98 1.30
N THR A 177 17.11 10.59 0.29
CA THR A 177 18.57 10.59 0.16
C THR A 177 19.19 11.47 1.25
N PRO A 178 20.08 10.95 2.09
CA PRO A 178 20.73 11.75 3.13
C PRO A 178 21.45 12.97 2.53
N GLY A 179 21.18 14.15 3.08
CA GLY A 179 21.78 15.42 2.64
C GLY A 179 21.02 16.14 1.52
N GLU A 180 20.02 15.53 0.92
CA GLU A 180 19.15 16.18 -0.08
C GLU A 180 17.81 16.68 0.53
N ASN A 181 17.51 16.33 1.77
CA ASN A 181 16.28 16.74 2.45
C ASN A 181 16.43 18.15 3.01
N LEU A 182 15.42 18.99 2.75
CA LEU A 182 15.22 20.24 3.49
C LEU A 182 14.50 19.89 4.80
N VAL A 183 15.22 19.57 5.85
CA VAL A 183 14.73 19.55 7.24
C VAL A 183 15.69 20.33 8.08
#